data_204af2dc570abebc9be5736b16ebf1f4
#
_entry.id   204af2dc570abebc9be5736b16ebf1f4
#
_cell.length_a   1.000
_cell.length_b   1.000
_cell.length_c   1.000
_cell.angle_alpha   90.00
_cell.angle_beta   90.00
_cell.angle_gamma   90.00
#
_symmetry.space_group_name_H-M   'P 1'
#
loop_
_entity.id
_entity.type
_entity.pdbx_description
1 polymer ?
#
loop_
_entity_poly.entity_id
_entity_poly.type
_entity_poly.pdbx_seq_one_letter_code
_entity_poly.pdbx_strand_id
1 'polypeptide(L)'
;MTLTEARKKQIYRRALLAAVILGLSLIQNSAGRFLKIGGVGPLLLIPAVVAAAMYEGDIAGVFYGLFAGALWDVFARGNNFNAIFLVVVGFACGMLILTIMRVNFVTHLLLSSCAAGLYCIGYWFFHFIIPHIDRAFITLFIFYLPMAIFTSVLSPLVFLLVRAIEIKFRTEQYTE
;
A
#
# COMPACT_ATOMS: atom_id res chain seq x y z
N MET A 1 20.07 -20.35 -19.17
CA MET A 1 19.14 -19.20 -19.31
C MET A 1 19.95 -17.97 -19.70
N THR A 2 19.67 -17.31 -20.83
CA THR A 2 20.45 -16.14 -21.25
C THR A 2 20.13 -14.95 -20.32
N LEU A 3 21.14 -14.09 -20.03
CA LEU A 3 20.96 -12.86 -19.21
C LEU A 3 19.79 -11.99 -19.70
N THR A 4 19.48 -12.06 -20.98
CA THR A 4 18.36 -11.36 -21.61
C THR A 4 17.00 -11.88 -21.17
N GLU A 5 16.84 -13.19 -20.97
CA GLU A 5 15.58 -13.82 -20.50
C GLU A 5 15.30 -13.48 -19.04
N ALA A 6 16.33 -13.51 -18.18
CA ALA A 6 16.18 -13.13 -16.77
C ALA A 6 15.76 -11.66 -16.62
N ARG A 7 16.34 -10.75 -17.40
CA ARG A 7 15.95 -9.32 -17.41
C ARG A 7 14.52 -9.12 -17.90
N LYS A 8 14.10 -9.80 -18.97
CA LYS A 8 12.71 -9.74 -19.45
C LYS A 8 11.73 -10.16 -18.36
N LYS A 9 11.97 -11.29 -17.66
CA LYS A 9 11.10 -11.75 -16.57
C LYS A 9 10.99 -10.75 -15.42
N GLN A 10 12.12 -10.11 -15.03
CA GLN A 10 12.08 -9.05 -14.02
C GLN A 10 11.24 -7.84 -14.46
N ILE A 11 11.38 -7.42 -15.71
CA ILE A 11 10.59 -6.30 -16.26
C ILE A 11 9.09 -6.65 -16.25
N TYR A 12 8.73 -7.86 -16.73
CA TYR A 12 7.33 -8.32 -16.70
C TYR A 12 6.76 -8.36 -15.28
N ARG A 13 7.52 -8.88 -14.31
CA ARG A 13 7.10 -8.92 -12.90
C ARG A 13 6.82 -7.51 -12.37
N ARG A 14 7.76 -6.58 -12.55
CA ARG A 14 7.60 -5.18 -12.12
C ARG A 14 6.45 -4.47 -12.80
N ALA A 15 6.28 -4.69 -14.10
CA ALA A 15 5.15 -4.15 -14.86
C ALA A 15 3.81 -4.70 -14.33
N LEU A 16 3.76 -5.98 -13.97
CA LEU A 16 2.56 -6.60 -13.43
C LEU A 16 2.21 -6.05 -12.03
N LEU A 17 3.23 -5.85 -11.17
CA LEU A 17 3.03 -5.20 -9.87
C LEU A 17 2.51 -3.76 -10.03
N ALA A 18 3.08 -3.00 -10.95
CA ALA A 18 2.60 -1.65 -11.26
C ALA A 18 1.15 -1.67 -11.80
N ALA A 19 0.80 -2.64 -12.66
CA ALA A 19 -0.56 -2.82 -13.16
C ALA A 19 -1.56 -3.17 -12.04
N VAL A 20 -1.15 -3.98 -11.06
CA VAL A 20 -1.97 -4.27 -9.87
C VAL A 20 -2.18 -3.03 -9.02
N ILE A 21 -1.14 -2.24 -8.77
CA ILE A 21 -1.25 -0.96 -8.04
C ILE A 21 -2.21 -0.03 -8.77
N LEU A 22 -2.11 0.08 -10.09
CA LEU A 22 -3.02 0.87 -10.90
C LEU A 22 -4.45 0.36 -10.80
N GLY A 23 -4.68 -0.94 -10.92
CA GLY A 23 -6.00 -1.56 -10.74
C GLY A 23 -6.60 -1.30 -9.37
N LEU A 24 -5.81 -1.46 -8.30
CA LEU A 24 -6.23 -1.15 -6.93
C LEU A 24 -6.52 0.34 -6.74
N SER A 25 -5.75 1.22 -7.38
CA SER A 25 -6.02 2.67 -7.39
C SER A 25 -7.37 2.99 -8.03
N LEU A 26 -7.66 2.37 -9.18
CA LEU A 26 -8.96 2.53 -9.83
C LEU A 26 -10.10 1.99 -8.96
N ILE A 27 -9.93 0.82 -8.36
CA ILE A 27 -10.91 0.25 -7.43
C ILE A 27 -11.13 1.19 -6.23
N GLN A 28 -10.06 1.64 -5.58
CA GLN A 28 -10.15 2.54 -4.42
C GLN A 28 -10.87 3.85 -4.76
N ASN A 29 -10.61 4.42 -5.94
CA ASN A 29 -11.18 5.72 -6.34
C ASN A 29 -12.54 5.59 -7.04
N SER A 30 -12.78 4.52 -7.83
CA SER A 30 -14.05 4.28 -8.52
C SER A 30 -15.08 3.61 -7.63
N ALA A 31 -14.66 2.76 -6.71
CA ALA A 31 -15.51 2.00 -5.79
C ALA A 31 -16.16 2.86 -4.70
N GLY A 32 -16.12 4.17 -4.85
CA GLY A 32 -16.72 5.13 -3.93
C GLY A 32 -18.23 4.94 -3.69
N ARG A 33 -18.88 3.99 -4.39
CA ARG A 33 -20.26 3.59 -4.15
C ARG A 33 -20.40 2.16 -3.62
N PHE A 34 -19.51 1.22 -4.01
CA PHE A 34 -19.67 -0.21 -3.69
C PHE A 34 -18.88 -0.67 -2.47
N LEU A 35 -17.72 -0.07 -2.21
CA LEU A 35 -16.83 -0.45 -1.08
C LEU A 35 -16.91 0.52 0.11
N LYS A 36 -17.78 1.52 0.08
CA LYS A 36 -18.00 2.39 1.23
C LYS A 36 -19.04 1.80 2.18
N ILE A 37 -18.61 1.43 3.37
CA ILE A 37 -19.47 1.05 4.48
C ILE A 37 -19.58 2.27 5.40
N GLY A 38 -20.77 2.84 5.56
CA GLY A 38 -20.98 4.04 6.38
C GLY A 38 -20.27 5.31 5.88
N GLY A 39 -19.97 5.40 4.58
CA GLY A 39 -19.22 6.53 4.00
C GLY A 39 -17.69 6.38 4.02
N VAL A 40 -17.17 5.30 4.59
CA VAL A 40 -15.75 5.02 4.77
C VAL A 40 -15.29 3.96 3.77
N GLY A 41 -14.23 4.24 3.00
CA GLY A 41 -13.62 3.31 2.04
C GLY A 41 -12.26 2.80 2.51
N PRO A 42 -11.83 1.61 2.07
CA PRO A 42 -10.52 1.05 2.42
C PRO A 42 -9.39 1.76 1.68
N LEU A 43 -8.22 1.81 2.32
CA LEU A 43 -6.98 2.37 1.76
C LEU A 43 -6.14 1.26 1.10
N LEU A 44 -6.60 0.73 -0.05
CA LEU A 44 -5.99 -0.44 -0.70
C LEU A 44 -4.56 -0.21 -1.20
N LEU A 45 -4.19 1.02 -1.48
CA LEU A 45 -2.84 1.36 -1.96
C LEU A 45 -1.77 1.19 -0.88
N ILE A 46 -2.11 1.38 0.41
CA ILE A 46 -1.16 1.18 1.52
C ILE A 46 -0.69 -0.28 1.57
N PRO A 47 -1.56 -1.29 1.72
CA PRO A 47 -1.12 -2.69 1.73
C PRO A 47 -0.49 -3.13 0.41
N ALA A 48 -0.84 -2.52 -0.73
CA ALA A 48 -0.22 -2.83 -2.01
C ALA A 48 1.25 -2.40 -2.06
N VAL A 49 1.56 -1.18 -1.61
CA VAL A 49 2.93 -0.67 -1.52
C VAL A 49 3.75 -1.46 -0.51
N VAL A 50 3.16 -1.76 0.66
CA VAL A 50 3.82 -2.60 1.69
C VAL A 50 4.17 -3.97 1.12
N ALA A 51 3.23 -4.65 0.44
CA ALA A 51 3.47 -5.96 -0.15
C ALA A 51 4.56 -5.89 -1.23
N ALA A 52 4.52 -4.91 -2.13
CA ALA A 52 5.53 -4.74 -3.17
C ALA A 52 6.93 -4.47 -2.57
N ALA A 53 7.02 -3.60 -1.57
CA ALA A 53 8.27 -3.29 -0.87
C ALA A 53 8.85 -4.49 -0.13
N MET A 54 8.01 -5.36 0.44
CA MET A 54 8.45 -6.59 1.13
C MET A 54 9.16 -7.57 0.19
N TYR A 55 8.77 -7.63 -1.07
CA TYR A 55 9.36 -8.56 -2.05
C TYR A 55 10.50 -7.97 -2.87
N GLU A 56 10.43 -6.69 -3.22
CA GLU A 56 11.39 -6.03 -4.10
C GLU A 56 12.46 -5.20 -3.35
N GLY A 57 12.27 -4.97 -2.05
CA GLY A 57 13.18 -4.21 -1.19
C GLY A 57 12.88 -2.72 -1.10
N ASP A 58 13.77 -1.99 -0.44
CA ASP A 58 13.62 -0.58 -0.04
C ASP A 58 13.56 0.39 -1.23
N ILE A 59 14.53 0.32 -2.14
CA ILE A 59 14.59 1.21 -3.32
C ILE A 59 13.37 1.00 -4.22
N ALA A 60 12.99 -0.24 -4.48
CA ALA A 60 11.80 -0.54 -5.26
C ALA A 60 10.52 -0.10 -4.53
N GLY A 61 10.48 -0.24 -3.20
CA GLY A 61 9.41 0.27 -2.34
C GLY A 61 9.18 1.78 -2.49
N VAL A 62 10.27 2.57 -2.60
CA VAL A 62 10.19 4.02 -2.89
C VAL A 62 9.50 4.27 -4.23
N PHE A 63 9.91 3.55 -5.29
CA PHE A 63 9.31 3.75 -6.62
C PHE A 63 7.84 3.33 -6.67
N TYR A 64 7.47 2.22 -6.04
CA TYR A 64 6.06 1.80 -5.95
C TYR A 64 5.24 2.74 -5.06
N GLY A 65 5.84 3.25 -3.98
CA GLY A 65 5.23 4.26 -3.12
C GLY A 65 4.97 5.57 -3.85
N LEU A 66 5.95 6.05 -4.61
CA LEU A 66 5.81 7.25 -5.44
C LEU A 66 4.72 7.06 -6.50
N PHE A 67 4.75 5.94 -7.21
CA PHE A 67 3.77 5.63 -8.25
C PHE A 67 2.34 5.53 -7.69
N ALA A 68 2.16 4.76 -6.62
CA ALA A 68 0.86 4.60 -5.96
C ALA A 68 0.35 5.91 -5.37
N GLY A 69 1.25 6.68 -4.75
CA GLY A 69 0.91 7.96 -4.15
C GLY A 69 0.56 9.02 -5.18
N ALA A 70 1.31 9.10 -6.29
CA ALA A 70 0.98 9.99 -7.39
C ALA A 70 -0.39 9.66 -8.01
N LEU A 71 -0.69 8.37 -8.22
CA LEU A 71 -2.02 7.94 -8.65
C LEU A 71 -3.11 8.36 -7.66
N TRP A 72 -2.83 8.24 -6.37
CA TRP A 72 -3.79 8.65 -5.35
C TRP A 72 -4.00 10.16 -5.35
N ASP A 73 -2.92 10.95 -5.43
CA ASP A 73 -2.98 12.42 -5.42
C ASP A 73 -3.73 12.98 -6.64
N VAL A 74 -3.63 12.34 -7.79
CA VAL A 74 -4.41 12.71 -9.00
C VAL A 74 -5.92 12.63 -8.75
N PHE A 75 -6.37 11.66 -7.96
CA PHE A 75 -7.79 11.47 -7.62
C PHE A 75 -8.21 12.21 -6.34
N ALA A 76 -7.27 12.54 -5.47
CA ALA A 76 -7.52 13.28 -4.23
C ALA A 76 -7.61 14.78 -4.53
N ARG A 77 -8.80 15.32 -4.56
CA ARG A 77 -9.05 16.75 -4.80
C ARG A 77 -8.39 17.61 -3.71
N GLY A 78 -7.16 18.05 -3.95
CA GLY A 78 -6.53 19.13 -3.19
C GLY A 78 -5.61 18.74 -2.03
N ASN A 79 -5.23 17.48 -1.88
CA ASN A 79 -4.36 17.05 -0.79
C ASN A 79 -3.22 16.14 -1.27
N ASN A 80 -2.06 16.75 -1.54
CA ASN A 80 -0.90 16.11 -2.17
C ASN A 80 0.07 15.48 -1.14
N PHE A 81 -0.43 14.96 -0.03
CA PHE A 81 0.39 14.34 1.02
C PHE A 81 0.60 12.84 0.80
N ASN A 82 -0.25 12.20 0.00
CA ASN A 82 -0.29 10.75 -0.13
C ASN A 82 0.98 10.18 -0.78
N ALA A 83 1.54 10.86 -1.78
CA ALA A 83 2.77 10.44 -2.43
C ALA A 83 3.95 10.39 -1.45
N ILE A 84 4.14 11.45 -0.66
CA ILE A 84 5.22 11.52 0.33
C ILE A 84 5.04 10.42 1.37
N PHE A 85 3.82 10.24 1.87
CA PHE A 85 3.53 9.22 2.86
C PHE A 85 3.84 7.80 2.34
N LEU A 86 3.36 7.45 1.13
CA LEU A 86 3.58 6.13 0.57
C LEU A 86 5.04 5.86 0.19
N VAL A 87 5.81 6.87 -0.19
CA VAL A 87 7.26 6.76 -0.38
C VAL A 87 7.96 6.39 0.92
N VAL A 88 7.63 7.09 2.01
CA VAL A 88 8.20 6.82 3.33
C VAL A 88 7.81 5.41 3.82
N VAL A 89 6.56 5.02 3.66
CA VAL A 89 6.07 3.68 4.02
C VAL A 89 6.78 2.61 3.18
N GLY A 90 6.88 2.79 1.87
CA GLY A 90 7.54 1.84 0.97
C GLY A 90 9.02 1.65 1.32
N PHE A 91 9.74 2.75 1.58
CA PHE A 91 11.14 2.70 2.02
C PHE A 91 11.28 2.01 3.38
N ALA A 92 10.52 2.44 4.38
CA ALA A 92 10.60 1.91 5.74
C ALA A 92 10.26 0.40 5.79
N CYS A 93 9.21 -0.03 5.10
CA CYS A 93 8.83 -1.44 5.04
C CYS A 93 9.89 -2.28 4.31
N GLY A 94 10.42 -1.80 3.19
CA GLY A 94 11.50 -2.49 2.48
C GLY A 94 12.75 -2.63 3.34
N MET A 95 13.17 -1.57 4.02
CA MET A 95 14.31 -1.57 4.94
C MET A 95 14.10 -2.51 6.13
N LEU A 96 12.91 -2.52 6.74
CA LEU A 96 12.59 -3.41 7.87
C LEU A 96 12.68 -4.90 7.47
N ILE A 97 12.24 -5.24 6.26
CA ILE A 97 12.34 -6.61 5.75
C ILE A 97 13.80 -7.01 5.50
N LEU A 98 14.61 -6.10 4.97
CA LEU A 98 16.02 -6.38 4.70
C LEU A 98 16.86 -6.54 5.97
N THR A 99 16.47 -5.87 7.06
CA THR A 99 17.28 -5.82 8.28
C THR A 99 16.79 -6.73 9.40
N ILE A 100 15.49 -6.83 9.62
CA ILE A 100 14.95 -7.41 10.87
C ILE A 100 13.88 -8.46 10.60
N MET A 101 13.00 -8.26 9.62
CA MET A 101 11.79 -9.06 9.44
C MET A 101 11.87 -10.00 8.24
N ARG A 102 11.12 -11.09 8.30
CA ARG A 102 10.95 -12.01 7.16
C ARG A 102 9.66 -11.73 6.42
N VAL A 103 9.66 -12.01 5.11
CA VAL A 103 8.44 -11.90 4.28
C VAL A 103 7.44 -12.97 4.69
N ASN A 104 6.48 -12.59 5.51
CA ASN A 104 5.41 -13.45 6.02
C ASN A 104 4.07 -12.72 5.95
N PHE A 105 2.99 -13.51 5.94
CA PHE A 105 1.62 -13.00 5.99
C PHE A 105 1.37 -12.12 7.24
N VAL A 106 1.83 -12.56 8.41
CA VAL A 106 1.67 -11.82 9.67
C VAL A 106 2.45 -10.51 9.65
N THR A 107 3.68 -10.53 9.13
CA THR A 107 4.50 -9.33 8.97
C THR A 107 3.83 -8.31 8.05
N HIS A 108 3.26 -8.76 6.93
CA HIS A 108 2.52 -7.89 6.02
C HIS A 108 1.29 -7.28 6.71
N LEU A 109 0.49 -8.10 7.41
CA LEU A 109 -0.69 -7.62 8.12
C LEU A 109 -0.32 -6.57 9.16
N LEU A 110 0.75 -6.81 9.92
CA LEU A 110 1.23 -5.88 10.95
C LEU A 110 1.72 -4.57 10.33
N LEU A 111 2.59 -4.62 9.32
CA LEU A 111 3.14 -3.43 8.68
C LEU A 111 2.06 -2.61 7.98
N SER A 112 1.14 -3.26 7.26
CA SER A 112 0.05 -2.56 6.57
C SER A 112 -0.97 -1.95 7.54
N SER A 113 -1.27 -2.63 8.67
CA SER A 113 -2.16 -2.08 9.71
C SER A 113 -1.51 -0.91 10.42
N CYS A 114 -0.22 -0.99 10.77
CA CYS A 114 0.52 0.13 11.34
C CYS A 114 0.57 1.32 10.37
N ALA A 115 0.87 1.08 9.09
CA ALA A 115 0.91 2.14 8.08
C ALA A 115 -0.46 2.79 7.89
N ALA A 116 -1.54 2.00 7.82
CA ALA A 116 -2.90 2.53 7.72
C ALA A 116 -3.30 3.34 8.96
N GLY A 117 -2.94 2.87 10.16
CA GLY A 117 -3.16 3.59 11.40
C GLY A 117 -2.41 4.92 11.45
N LEU A 118 -1.12 4.91 11.09
CA LEU A 118 -0.30 6.12 11.01
C LEU A 118 -0.85 7.13 9.99
N TYR A 119 -1.31 6.65 8.84
CA TYR A 119 -1.96 7.51 7.85
C TYR A 119 -3.22 8.16 8.42
N CYS A 120 -4.11 7.37 9.02
CA CYS A 120 -5.36 7.87 9.58
C CYS A 120 -5.12 8.88 10.71
N ILE A 121 -4.18 8.59 11.62
CA ILE A 121 -3.83 9.49 12.72
C ILE A 121 -3.17 10.75 12.18
N GLY A 122 -2.22 10.63 11.26
CA GLY A 122 -1.54 11.77 10.63
C GLY A 122 -2.52 12.68 9.90
N TYR A 123 -3.37 12.10 9.07
CA TYR A 123 -4.39 12.84 8.33
C TYR A 123 -5.36 13.55 9.27
N TRP A 124 -5.86 12.85 10.30
CA TRP A 124 -6.74 13.43 11.32
C TRP A 124 -6.05 14.58 12.06
N PHE A 125 -4.78 14.41 12.44
CA PHE A 125 -4.02 15.45 13.14
C PHE A 125 -3.88 16.72 12.31
N PHE A 126 -3.45 16.61 11.06
CA PHE A 126 -3.24 17.77 10.18
C PHE A 126 -4.54 18.46 9.77
N HIS A 127 -5.65 17.73 9.63
CA HIS A 127 -6.89 18.29 9.09
C HIS A 127 -7.93 18.67 10.15
N PHE A 128 -7.80 18.19 11.37
CA PHE A 128 -8.77 18.44 12.42
C PHE A 128 -8.17 19.08 13.69
N ILE A 129 -6.99 18.67 14.11
CA ILE A 129 -6.36 19.24 15.30
C ILE A 129 -5.73 20.60 15.02
N ILE A 130 -4.93 20.71 13.97
CA ILE A 130 -4.27 21.99 13.62
C ILE A 130 -5.28 23.11 13.32
N PRO A 131 -6.35 22.86 12.52
CA PRO A 131 -7.37 23.88 12.28
C PRO A 131 -8.34 24.11 13.44
N HIS A 132 -8.19 23.42 14.57
CA HIS A 132 -9.07 23.53 15.77
C HIS A 132 -10.55 23.29 15.45
N ILE A 133 -10.85 22.24 14.66
CA ILE A 133 -12.22 21.93 14.29
C ILE A 133 -12.94 21.27 15.46
N ASP A 134 -14.12 21.79 15.81
CA ASP A 134 -14.99 21.21 16.83
C ASP A 134 -15.34 19.75 16.49
N ARG A 135 -15.37 18.89 17.51
CA ARG A 135 -15.67 17.45 17.39
C ARG A 135 -14.63 16.61 16.65
N ALA A 136 -13.37 17.05 16.58
CA ALA A 136 -12.26 16.32 15.95
C ALA A 136 -12.16 14.86 16.46
N PHE A 137 -12.32 14.61 17.76
CA PHE A 137 -12.26 13.27 18.34
C PHE A 137 -13.40 12.34 17.87
N ILE A 138 -14.59 12.88 17.70
CA ILE A 138 -15.74 12.10 17.19
C ILE A 138 -15.45 11.62 15.77
N THR A 139 -14.88 12.48 14.94
CA THR A 139 -14.49 12.15 13.56
C THR A 139 -13.43 11.05 13.51
N LEU A 140 -12.47 11.03 14.44
CA LEU A 140 -11.47 9.97 14.53
C LEU A 140 -12.14 8.59 14.72
N PHE A 141 -13.06 8.47 15.68
CA PHE A 141 -13.70 7.20 16.00
C PHE A 141 -14.75 6.76 14.96
N ILE A 142 -15.46 7.68 14.34
CA ILE A 142 -16.52 7.35 13.39
C ILE A 142 -15.97 7.07 11.98
N PHE A 143 -14.91 7.77 11.55
CA PHE A 143 -14.42 7.66 10.17
C PHE A 143 -13.04 7.00 10.08
N TYR A 144 -12.03 7.49 10.82
CA TYR A 144 -10.66 7.04 10.63
C TYR A 144 -10.36 5.69 11.24
N LEU A 145 -10.91 5.38 12.41
CA LEU A 145 -10.74 4.08 13.05
C LEU A 145 -11.39 2.95 12.22
N PRO A 146 -12.66 3.06 11.78
CA PRO A 146 -13.24 2.07 10.87
C PRO A 146 -12.49 1.94 9.54
N MET A 147 -11.95 3.04 9.00
CA MET A 147 -11.14 3.04 7.78
C MET A 147 -9.87 2.21 7.94
N ALA A 148 -9.14 2.39 9.04
CA ALA A 148 -7.94 1.61 9.35
C ALA A 148 -8.25 0.12 9.54
N ILE A 149 -9.33 -0.20 10.28
CA ILE A 149 -9.79 -1.58 10.50
C ILE A 149 -10.17 -2.23 9.16
N PHE A 150 -10.96 -1.53 8.34
CA PHE A 150 -11.40 -2.05 7.05
C PHE A 150 -10.21 -2.29 6.10
N THR A 151 -9.24 -1.40 6.09
CA THR A 151 -7.98 -1.57 5.36
C THR A 151 -7.22 -2.81 5.85
N SER A 152 -7.12 -3.02 7.16
CA SER A 152 -6.46 -4.17 7.76
C SER A 152 -7.15 -5.49 7.41
N VAL A 153 -8.48 -5.51 7.38
CA VAL A 153 -9.26 -6.71 6.97
C VAL A 153 -9.06 -7.06 5.49
N LEU A 154 -8.91 -6.06 4.62
CA LEU A 154 -8.67 -6.29 3.19
C LEU A 154 -7.19 -6.49 2.83
N SER A 155 -6.27 -6.12 3.72
CA SER A 155 -4.82 -6.28 3.53
C SER A 155 -4.39 -7.71 3.15
N PRO A 156 -4.93 -8.80 3.74
CA PRO A 156 -4.64 -10.17 3.35
C PRO A 156 -4.93 -10.48 1.88
N LEU A 157 -6.02 -9.95 1.35
CA LEU A 157 -6.38 -10.13 -0.06
C LEU A 157 -5.33 -9.52 -0.98
N VAL A 158 -4.90 -8.30 -0.68
CA VAL A 158 -3.85 -7.60 -1.44
C VAL A 158 -2.53 -8.35 -1.35
N PHE A 159 -2.17 -8.87 -0.17
CA PHE A 159 -0.97 -9.69 0.00
C PHE A 159 -1.00 -10.95 -0.85
N LEU A 160 -2.10 -11.69 -0.83
CA LEU A 160 -2.24 -12.92 -1.62
C LEU A 160 -2.13 -12.64 -3.12
N LEU A 161 -2.67 -11.51 -3.58
CA LEU A 161 -2.60 -11.09 -4.98
C LEU A 161 -1.16 -10.78 -5.39
N VAL A 162 -0.41 -10.01 -4.61
CA VAL A 162 1.01 -9.70 -4.85
C VAL A 162 1.85 -10.97 -4.74
N ARG A 163 1.60 -11.80 -3.72
CA ARG A 163 2.29 -13.09 -3.53
C ARG A 163 2.11 -14.05 -4.71
N ALA A 164 0.91 -14.13 -5.28
CA ALA A 164 0.63 -14.98 -6.44
C ALA A 164 1.49 -14.59 -7.65
N ILE A 165 1.68 -13.28 -7.86
CA ILE A 165 2.56 -12.77 -8.91
C ILE A 165 4.01 -13.16 -8.62
N GLU A 166 4.48 -12.92 -7.40
CA GLU A 166 5.85 -13.19 -7.00
C GLU A 166 6.21 -14.68 -7.14
N ILE A 167 5.35 -15.56 -6.66
CA ILE A 167 5.55 -17.03 -6.79
C ILE A 167 5.66 -17.43 -8.26
N LYS A 168 4.77 -16.95 -9.11
CA LYS A 168 4.75 -17.30 -10.53
C LYS A 168 6.06 -16.95 -11.26
N PHE A 169 6.70 -15.84 -10.90
CA PHE A 169 7.92 -15.38 -11.55
C PHE A 169 9.22 -15.77 -10.83
N ARG A 170 9.14 -16.16 -9.54
CA ARG A 170 10.31 -16.52 -8.72
C ARG A 170 10.65 -18.01 -8.76
N THR A 171 9.69 -18.88 -9.03
CA THR A 171 9.84 -20.34 -8.98
C THR A 171 10.91 -20.90 -9.93
N GLU A 172 11.36 -20.12 -10.91
CA GLU A 172 12.37 -20.55 -11.87
C GLU A 172 13.81 -20.11 -11.55
N GLN A 173 14.03 -19.39 -10.46
CA GLN A 173 15.39 -18.97 -10.04
C GLN A 173 16.09 -19.98 -9.11
N TYR A 174 15.38 -20.98 -8.59
CA TYR A 174 15.88 -21.95 -7.61
C TYR A 174 15.96 -23.38 -8.14
N THR A 175 15.86 -23.59 -9.45
CA THR A 175 15.96 -24.93 -10.08
C THR A 175 17.29 -25.14 -10.82
N GLU A 176 18.34 -24.38 -10.51
CA GLU A 176 19.71 -24.68 -10.98
C GLU A 176 20.66 -24.84 -9.79
#